data_fa85b9be7956ad116b6a9637999c4ad2
#
_entry.id   fa85b9be7956ad116b6a9637999c4ad2
#
_cell.length_a   1.000
_cell.length_b   1.000
_cell.length_c   1.000
_cell.angle_alpha   90.00
_cell.angle_beta   90.00
_cell.angle_gamma   90.00
#
_symmetry.space_group_name_H-M   'P 1'
#
loop_
_entity.id
_entity.type
_entity.pdbx_description
1 polymer ?
#
loop_
_entity_poly.entity_id
_entity_poly.type
_entity_poly.pdbx_seq_one_letter_code
_entity_poly.pdbx_strand_id
1 'polypeptide(L)'
;ITGGPGTGKTTTVAKIIWLLLSIQPSLRIALAAPTGKAATRMAESLLNTTQQFPDSIRKTVEQLKPTTLHRLLGYKQDSIYFRHHEENPLPYDLVIVDECSMIDAALFAKLFAAIGPNTRLLLLGDKNQLASVEAGSLFGDLCNHPEVINAFSPSTLELINTFLPTAERKIPASLPTDHPLAEHIIELQFSHRFNSSSGIGRFSYAVLHNVTKVLDSFVEDKTSTEIQIASPPNENILNSFLEGYRNYILSPDISAALGLLQQQRILCAVREGKGGLYDSNQTVENWLKKQQLLQPDNGFYEHRPVIITRNNKELNLVNGDIGIVRTINGEKKVWFDAGNGQVRGV
;
A
#
# COMPACT_ATOMS: atom_id res chain seq x y z
N ILE A 1 -8.00 -2.37 -11.97
CA ILE A 1 -8.57 -3.12 -10.84
C ILE A 1 -8.56 -2.23 -9.61
N THR A 2 -9.70 -1.94 -9.05
CA THR A 2 -9.84 -1.21 -7.79
C THR A 2 -10.35 -2.12 -6.66
N GLY A 3 -10.10 -1.75 -5.42
CA GLY A 3 -10.59 -2.47 -4.24
C GLY A 3 -9.88 -2.05 -2.97
N GLY A 4 -10.55 -2.14 -1.85
CA GLY A 4 -10.02 -1.79 -0.55
C GLY A 4 -8.86 -2.68 -0.08
N PRO A 5 -8.32 -2.42 1.11
CA PRO A 5 -7.28 -3.23 1.70
C PRO A 5 -7.74 -4.69 1.91
N GLY A 6 -6.88 -5.65 1.54
CA GLY A 6 -7.17 -7.07 1.73
C GLY A 6 -8.16 -7.68 0.76
N THR A 7 -8.56 -7.00 -0.32
CA THR A 7 -9.49 -7.53 -1.33
C THR A 7 -8.84 -8.52 -2.32
N GLY A 8 -7.53 -8.77 -2.19
CA GLY A 8 -6.84 -9.75 -3.03
C GLY A 8 -6.33 -9.20 -4.36
N LYS A 9 -6.13 -7.88 -4.50
CA LYS A 9 -5.55 -7.26 -5.71
C LYS A 9 -4.29 -7.97 -6.19
N THR A 10 -3.29 -8.14 -5.33
CA THR A 10 -2.02 -8.79 -5.67
C THR A 10 -2.20 -10.27 -6.04
N THR A 11 -3.10 -10.99 -5.36
CA THR A 11 -3.44 -12.37 -5.68
C THR A 11 -4.09 -12.49 -7.06
N THR A 12 -4.96 -11.55 -7.39
CA THR A 12 -5.59 -11.47 -8.73
C THR A 12 -4.55 -11.23 -9.80
N VAL A 13 -3.63 -10.29 -9.57
CA VAL A 13 -2.50 -10.00 -10.49
C VAL A 13 -1.62 -11.24 -10.69
N ALA A 14 -1.27 -11.94 -9.62
CA ALA A 14 -0.48 -13.17 -9.73
C ALA A 14 -1.16 -14.22 -10.63
N LYS A 15 -2.48 -14.38 -10.51
CA LYS A 15 -3.26 -15.29 -11.37
C LYS A 15 -3.32 -14.81 -12.83
N ILE A 16 -3.44 -13.50 -13.05
CA ILE A 16 -3.40 -12.90 -14.41
C ILE A 16 -2.03 -13.15 -15.05
N ILE A 17 -0.94 -12.91 -14.32
CA ILE A 17 0.43 -13.18 -14.77
C ILE A 17 0.57 -14.67 -15.12
N TRP A 18 0.11 -15.57 -14.25
CA TRP A 18 0.14 -17.00 -14.50
C TRP A 18 -0.60 -17.39 -15.80
N LEU A 19 -1.84 -16.92 -15.94
CA LEU A 19 -2.65 -17.19 -17.14
C LEU A 19 -1.95 -16.71 -18.41
N LEU A 20 -1.45 -15.46 -18.41
CA LEU A 20 -0.79 -14.87 -19.58
C LEU A 20 0.53 -15.58 -19.91
N LEU A 21 1.35 -15.93 -18.93
CA LEU A 21 2.59 -16.68 -19.15
C LEU A 21 2.33 -18.13 -19.58
N SER A 22 1.19 -18.72 -19.21
CA SER A 22 0.80 -20.05 -19.69
C SER A 22 0.44 -20.04 -21.19
N ILE A 23 -0.06 -18.91 -21.69
CA ILE A 23 -0.39 -18.71 -23.12
C ILE A 23 0.86 -18.25 -23.89
N GLN A 24 1.62 -17.32 -23.32
CA GLN A 24 2.79 -16.71 -23.94
C GLN A 24 3.97 -16.67 -22.95
N PRO A 25 4.79 -17.74 -22.89
CA PRO A 25 5.90 -17.84 -21.94
C PRO A 25 6.99 -16.75 -22.08
N SER A 26 7.10 -16.16 -23.27
CA SER A 26 8.09 -15.08 -23.55
C SER A 26 7.57 -13.66 -23.26
N LEU A 27 6.44 -13.52 -22.57
CA LEU A 27 5.84 -12.22 -22.27
C LEU A 27 6.78 -11.36 -21.41
N ARG A 28 7.08 -10.15 -21.88
CA ARG A 28 7.92 -9.18 -21.15
C ARG A 28 7.03 -8.37 -20.22
N ILE A 29 7.24 -8.51 -18.92
CA ILE A 29 6.40 -7.90 -17.89
C ILE A 29 7.21 -6.85 -17.14
N ALA A 30 6.64 -5.66 -16.94
CA ALA A 30 7.13 -4.66 -16.01
C ALA A 30 6.19 -4.52 -14.81
N LEU A 31 6.78 -4.42 -13.61
CA LEU A 31 6.08 -4.13 -12.36
C LEU A 31 6.55 -2.78 -11.83
N ALA A 32 5.62 -1.89 -11.53
CA ALA A 32 5.93 -0.58 -11.00
C ALA A 32 4.98 -0.13 -9.90
N ALA A 33 5.44 0.81 -9.08
CA ALA A 33 4.63 1.52 -8.09
C ALA A 33 5.13 2.96 -7.94
N PRO A 34 4.36 3.88 -7.35
CA PRO A 34 4.80 5.28 -7.15
C PRO A 34 6.02 5.38 -6.24
N THR A 35 6.15 4.51 -5.25
CA THR A 35 7.25 4.53 -4.26
C THR A 35 8.06 3.24 -4.27
N GLY A 36 9.33 3.32 -3.85
CA GLY A 36 10.21 2.15 -3.73
C GLY A 36 9.65 1.11 -2.76
N LYS A 37 9.11 1.55 -1.63
CA LYS A 37 8.51 0.66 -0.63
C LYS A 37 7.29 -0.09 -1.15
N ALA A 38 6.42 0.58 -1.93
CA ALA A 38 5.29 -0.07 -2.57
C ALA A 38 5.75 -1.11 -3.60
N ALA A 39 6.77 -0.78 -4.41
CA ALA A 39 7.36 -1.71 -5.36
C ALA A 39 7.94 -2.96 -4.68
N THR A 40 8.68 -2.80 -3.58
CA THR A 40 9.23 -3.92 -2.80
C THR A 40 8.11 -4.80 -2.22
N ARG A 41 7.10 -4.19 -1.61
CA ARG A 41 5.94 -4.92 -1.05
C ARG A 41 5.16 -5.70 -2.11
N MET A 42 5.00 -5.10 -3.29
CA MET A 42 4.37 -5.78 -4.43
C MET A 42 5.16 -7.03 -4.82
N ALA A 43 6.51 -6.93 -4.90
CA ALA A 43 7.38 -8.08 -5.19
C ALA A 43 7.20 -9.20 -4.17
N GLU A 44 7.34 -8.89 -2.88
CA GLU A 44 7.20 -9.86 -1.79
C GLU A 44 5.83 -10.54 -1.80
N SER A 45 4.77 -9.75 -1.99
CA SER A 45 3.40 -10.27 -2.04
C SER A 45 3.16 -11.18 -3.24
N LEU A 46 3.71 -10.83 -4.41
CA LEU A 46 3.66 -11.68 -5.60
C LEU A 46 4.42 -13.00 -5.39
N LEU A 47 5.65 -12.95 -4.86
CA LEU A 47 6.44 -14.13 -4.58
C LEU A 47 5.74 -15.07 -3.60
N ASN A 48 5.16 -14.55 -2.54
CA ASN A 48 4.40 -15.36 -1.58
C ASN A 48 3.18 -16.03 -2.22
N THR A 49 2.48 -15.32 -3.11
CA THR A 49 1.29 -15.84 -3.78
C THR A 49 1.66 -16.92 -4.83
N THR A 50 2.81 -16.77 -5.49
CA THR A 50 3.24 -17.71 -6.57
C THR A 50 3.84 -19.00 -6.06
N GLN A 51 4.00 -19.20 -4.76
CA GLN A 51 4.48 -20.47 -4.18
C GLN A 51 3.62 -21.68 -4.59
N GLN A 52 2.34 -21.47 -4.90
CA GLN A 52 1.40 -22.51 -5.33
C GLN A 52 1.38 -22.74 -6.85
N PHE A 53 2.16 -21.95 -7.60
CA PHE A 53 2.17 -21.99 -9.07
C PHE A 53 3.25 -22.95 -9.60
N PRO A 54 3.16 -23.37 -10.89
CA PRO A 54 4.20 -24.16 -11.51
C PRO A 54 5.57 -23.48 -11.44
N ASP A 55 6.63 -24.29 -11.29
CA ASP A 55 8.00 -23.80 -11.11
C ASP A 55 8.48 -22.85 -12.23
N SER A 56 8.04 -23.09 -13.47
CA SER A 56 8.37 -22.22 -14.61
C SER A 56 7.83 -20.80 -14.42
N ILE A 57 6.61 -20.67 -13.93
CA ILE A 57 5.96 -19.38 -13.67
C ILE A 57 6.61 -18.70 -12.48
N ARG A 58 6.84 -19.46 -11.39
CA ARG A 58 7.51 -18.95 -10.20
C ARG A 58 8.87 -18.35 -10.52
N LYS A 59 9.72 -19.08 -11.26
CA LYS A 59 11.04 -18.61 -11.69
C LYS A 59 10.96 -17.33 -12.53
N THR A 60 9.96 -17.20 -13.38
CA THR A 60 9.76 -15.99 -14.18
C THR A 60 9.38 -14.82 -13.28
N VAL A 61 8.48 -15.02 -12.31
CA VAL A 61 8.08 -13.96 -11.35
C VAL A 61 9.23 -13.56 -10.43
N GLU A 62 10.08 -14.50 -10.00
CA GLU A 62 11.29 -14.24 -9.21
C GLU A 62 12.31 -13.34 -9.93
N GLN A 63 12.33 -13.42 -11.26
CA GLN A 63 13.21 -12.57 -12.09
C GLN A 63 12.67 -11.15 -12.33
N LEU A 64 11.37 -10.93 -12.08
CA LEU A 64 10.79 -9.59 -12.20
C LEU A 64 11.41 -8.66 -11.14
N LYS A 65 11.83 -7.48 -11.59
CA LYS A 65 12.42 -6.45 -10.72
C LYS A 65 11.45 -5.27 -10.61
N PRO A 66 10.58 -5.27 -9.60
CA PRO A 66 9.70 -4.14 -9.38
C PRO A 66 10.50 -2.85 -9.17
N THR A 67 10.01 -1.76 -9.71
CA THR A 67 10.70 -0.48 -9.69
C THR A 67 9.73 0.67 -9.45
N THR A 68 10.24 1.86 -9.16
CA THR A 68 9.37 3.03 -9.11
C THR A 68 8.93 3.43 -10.53
N LEU A 69 7.73 4.00 -10.64
CA LEU A 69 7.20 4.46 -11.92
C LEU A 69 8.14 5.47 -12.60
N HIS A 70 8.73 6.40 -11.84
CA HIS A 70 9.75 7.31 -12.35
C HIS A 70 10.96 6.58 -12.97
N ARG A 71 11.42 5.52 -12.34
CA ARG A 71 12.54 4.73 -12.82
C ARG A 71 12.17 3.90 -14.04
N LEU A 72 10.97 3.34 -14.07
CA LEU A 72 10.43 2.63 -15.22
C LEU A 72 10.38 3.53 -16.46
N LEU A 73 9.85 4.75 -16.28
CA LEU A 73 9.76 5.74 -17.35
C LEU A 73 11.13 6.34 -17.77
N GLY A 74 12.17 6.06 -16.99
CA GLY A 74 13.52 6.57 -17.25
C GLY A 74 13.68 8.04 -16.93
N TYR A 75 13.36 8.43 -15.67
CA TYR A 75 13.56 9.78 -15.16
C TYR A 75 14.98 10.27 -15.41
N LYS A 76 15.11 11.50 -15.90
CA LYS A 76 16.37 12.20 -16.11
C LYS A 76 16.47 13.35 -15.12
N GLN A 77 17.61 13.45 -14.43
CA GLN A 77 17.86 14.57 -13.54
C GLN A 77 17.85 15.88 -14.35
N ASP A 78 17.29 16.93 -13.76
CA ASP A 78 17.18 18.28 -14.34
C ASP A 78 16.41 18.34 -15.68
N SER A 79 15.50 17.37 -15.93
CA SER A 79 14.64 17.33 -17.11
C SER A 79 13.20 17.02 -16.73
N ILE A 80 12.28 17.74 -17.37
CA ILE A 80 10.83 17.43 -17.31
C ILE A 80 10.45 16.25 -18.22
N TYR A 81 11.38 15.80 -19.09
CA TYR A 81 11.16 14.73 -20.04
C TYR A 81 11.73 13.42 -19.51
N PHE A 82 10.95 12.37 -19.69
CA PHE A 82 11.36 11.00 -19.40
C PHE A 82 11.99 10.35 -20.64
N ARG A 83 12.71 9.24 -20.46
CA ARG A 83 13.30 8.49 -21.56
C ARG A 83 12.24 7.83 -22.43
N HIS A 84 11.18 7.31 -21.80
CA HIS A 84 10.08 6.66 -22.48
C HIS A 84 8.91 7.63 -22.65
N HIS A 85 8.42 7.72 -23.89
CA HIS A 85 7.35 8.60 -24.36
C HIS A 85 6.79 8.04 -25.69
N GLU A 86 5.89 8.72 -26.35
CA GLU A 86 5.20 8.24 -27.57
C GLU A 86 6.15 7.74 -28.68
N GLU A 87 7.28 8.43 -28.92
CA GLU A 87 8.26 8.04 -29.94
C GLU A 87 9.25 6.97 -29.45
N ASN A 88 9.30 6.71 -28.13
CA ASN A 88 10.15 5.69 -27.52
C ASN A 88 9.38 4.97 -26.41
N PRO A 89 8.37 4.16 -26.75
CA PRO A 89 7.52 3.51 -25.77
C PRO A 89 8.28 2.50 -24.91
N LEU A 90 7.66 2.07 -23.83
CA LEU A 90 8.17 1.04 -22.94
C LEU A 90 8.28 -0.31 -23.70
N PRO A 91 9.42 -1.01 -23.60
CA PRO A 91 9.67 -2.24 -24.35
C PRO A 91 9.04 -3.48 -23.65
N TYR A 92 7.81 -3.37 -23.17
CA TYR A 92 7.11 -4.42 -22.45
C TYR A 92 5.77 -4.75 -23.10
N ASP A 93 5.36 -6.01 -22.97
CA ASP A 93 4.09 -6.51 -23.49
C ASP A 93 2.97 -6.33 -22.45
N LEU A 94 3.36 -6.30 -21.16
CA LEU A 94 2.46 -6.04 -20.02
C LEU A 94 3.16 -5.10 -19.02
N VAL A 95 2.50 -3.99 -18.70
CA VAL A 95 2.92 -3.07 -17.64
C VAL A 95 1.88 -3.10 -16.53
N ILE A 96 2.30 -3.43 -15.32
CA ILE A 96 1.46 -3.47 -14.13
C ILE A 96 1.92 -2.38 -13.17
N VAL A 97 1.00 -1.52 -12.78
CA VAL A 97 1.27 -0.41 -11.84
C VAL A 97 0.36 -0.55 -10.63
N ASP A 98 0.96 -0.67 -9.44
CA ASP A 98 0.24 -0.75 -8.17
C ASP A 98 0.24 0.59 -7.44
N GLU A 99 -0.67 0.73 -6.46
CA GLU A 99 -0.90 1.96 -5.67
C GLU A 99 -1.17 3.20 -6.54
N CYS A 100 -1.98 3.01 -7.60
CA CYS A 100 -2.28 4.07 -8.57
C CYS A 100 -3.02 5.27 -7.99
N SER A 101 -3.70 5.12 -6.84
CA SER A 101 -4.32 6.23 -6.10
C SER A 101 -3.32 7.33 -5.67
N MET A 102 -2.03 6.97 -5.54
CA MET A 102 -0.95 7.89 -5.15
C MET A 102 -0.29 8.61 -6.35
N ILE A 103 -0.71 8.32 -7.58
CA ILE A 103 -0.12 8.88 -8.80
C ILE A 103 -0.89 10.14 -9.18
N ASP A 104 -0.18 11.24 -9.37
CA ASP A 104 -0.75 12.50 -9.85
C ASP A 104 -1.06 12.46 -11.35
N ALA A 105 -1.86 13.43 -11.82
CA ALA A 105 -2.29 13.51 -13.21
C ALA A 105 -1.12 13.68 -14.19
N ALA A 106 -0.07 14.41 -13.79
CA ALA A 106 1.08 14.66 -14.68
C ALA A 106 1.89 13.38 -14.90
N LEU A 107 2.10 12.58 -13.85
CA LEU A 107 2.81 11.31 -13.96
C LEU A 107 1.97 10.26 -14.70
N PHE A 108 0.63 10.26 -14.55
CA PHE A 108 -0.26 9.44 -15.37
C PHE A 108 -0.17 9.79 -16.85
N ALA A 109 -0.17 11.08 -17.21
CA ALA A 109 0.02 11.51 -18.60
C ALA A 109 1.34 10.99 -19.19
N LYS A 110 2.43 11.03 -18.41
CA LYS A 110 3.73 10.47 -18.83
C LYS A 110 3.68 8.94 -18.99
N LEU A 111 2.98 8.25 -18.10
CA LEU A 111 2.77 6.80 -18.21
C LEU A 111 2.02 6.46 -19.49
N PHE A 112 0.89 7.10 -19.74
CA PHE A 112 0.08 6.82 -20.94
C PHE A 112 0.83 7.12 -22.23
N ALA A 113 1.58 8.23 -22.29
CA ALA A 113 2.44 8.56 -23.42
C ALA A 113 3.54 7.52 -23.68
N ALA A 114 3.95 6.77 -22.65
CA ALA A 114 4.98 5.74 -22.76
C ALA A 114 4.44 4.33 -23.06
N ILE A 115 3.11 4.15 -23.08
CA ILE A 115 2.49 2.85 -23.39
C ILE A 115 2.38 2.69 -24.92
N GLY A 116 3.05 1.65 -25.42
CA GLY A 116 2.97 1.32 -26.86
C GLY A 116 1.62 0.69 -27.25
N PRO A 117 1.27 0.72 -28.54
CA PRO A 117 -0.05 0.28 -29.05
C PRO A 117 -0.35 -1.21 -28.75
N ASN A 118 0.67 -2.03 -28.58
CA ASN A 118 0.53 -3.46 -28.29
C ASN A 118 0.79 -3.81 -26.82
N THR A 119 1.05 -2.82 -25.97
CA THR A 119 1.33 -3.00 -24.55
C THR A 119 0.02 -3.01 -23.75
N ARG A 120 -0.21 -4.06 -22.99
CA ARG A 120 -1.31 -4.12 -22.03
C ARG A 120 -0.92 -3.35 -20.77
N LEU A 121 -1.82 -2.47 -20.30
CA LEU A 121 -1.63 -1.71 -19.06
C LEU A 121 -2.63 -2.19 -18.01
N LEU A 122 -2.13 -2.61 -16.85
CA LEU A 122 -2.93 -3.01 -15.70
C LEU A 122 -2.66 -2.05 -14.53
N LEU A 123 -3.67 -1.27 -14.19
CA LEU A 123 -3.64 -0.32 -13.08
C LEU A 123 -4.32 -0.92 -11.85
N LEU A 124 -3.66 -0.84 -10.70
CA LEU A 124 -4.15 -1.34 -9.42
C LEU A 124 -4.17 -0.21 -8.40
N GLY A 125 -5.22 -0.15 -7.62
CA GLY A 125 -5.33 0.87 -6.57
C GLY A 125 -6.59 0.70 -5.73
N ASP A 126 -6.84 1.67 -4.92
CA ASP A 126 -8.05 1.79 -4.13
C ASP A 126 -8.67 3.17 -4.38
N LYS A 127 -9.83 3.19 -5.04
CA LYS A 127 -10.54 4.44 -5.38
C LYS A 127 -10.94 5.27 -4.16
N ASN A 128 -11.02 4.64 -2.99
CA ASN A 128 -11.44 5.26 -1.73
C ASN A 128 -10.26 5.71 -0.86
N GLN A 129 -9.01 5.41 -1.26
CA GLN A 129 -7.83 5.94 -0.58
C GLN A 129 -7.64 7.43 -0.86
N LEU A 130 -6.89 8.09 0.03
CA LEU A 130 -6.49 9.48 -0.19
C LEU A 130 -5.74 9.59 -1.52
N ALA A 131 -6.14 10.58 -2.30
CA ALA A 131 -5.47 10.93 -3.54
C ALA A 131 -4.02 11.38 -3.30
N SER A 132 -3.25 11.48 -4.39
CA SER A 132 -1.92 12.07 -4.38
C SER A 132 -1.92 13.46 -3.71
N VAL A 133 -0.81 13.82 -3.10
CA VAL A 133 -0.64 15.17 -2.49
C VAL A 133 -0.66 16.26 -3.56
N GLU A 134 -0.22 15.95 -4.77
CA GLU A 134 -0.27 16.82 -5.92
C GLU A 134 -1.62 16.73 -6.65
N ALA A 135 -1.95 17.76 -7.42
CA ALA A 135 -3.27 17.92 -8.02
C ALA A 135 -3.65 16.77 -8.98
N GLY A 136 -4.86 16.27 -8.80
CA GLY A 136 -5.53 15.32 -9.69
C GLY A 136 -5.48 13.87 -9.19
N SER A 137 -6.65 13.26 -9.04
CA SER A 137 -6.84 11.85 -8.67
C SER A 137 -7.37 11.06 -9.85
N LEU A 138 -6.59 10.97 -10.93
CA LEU A 138 -7.05 10.35 -12.17
C LEU A 138 -7.54 8.91 -11.95
N PHE A 139 -6.86 8.12 -11.11
CA PHE A 139 -7.30 6.75 -10.82
C PHE A 139 -8.67 6.72 -10.13
N GLY A 140 -8.87 7.60 -9.15
CA GLY A 140 -10.17 7.77 -8.49
C GLY A 140 -11.25 8.19 -9.48
N ASP A 141 -10.96 9.17 -10.32
CA ASP A 141 -11.89 9.70 -11.32
C ASP A 141 -12.27 8.61 -12.34
N LEU A 142 -11.32 7.84 -12.86
CA LEU A 142 -11.58 6.70 -13.75
C LEU A 142 -12.49 5.66 -13.10
N CYS A 143 -12.32 5.41 -11.81
CA CYS A 143 -13.12 4.43 -11.05
C CYS A 143 -14.41 5.00 -10.47
N ASN A 144 -14.71 6.28 -10.65
CA ASN A 144 -15.86 6.95 -10.03
C ASN A 144 -17.11 6.98 -10.92
N HIS A 145 -17.22 6.00 -11.79
CA HIS A 145 -18.33 5.79 -12.73
C HIS A 145 -19.03 4.47 -12.37
N PRO A 146 -20.04 4.49 -11.48
CA PRO A 146 -20.69 3.26 -11.00
C PRO A 146 -21.31 2.42 -12.13
N GLU A 147 -21.69 3.05 -13.24
CA GLU A 147 -22.27 2.38 -14.41
C GLU A 147 -21.29 1.50 -15.20
N VAL A 148 -19.96 1.69 -15.02
CA VAL A 148 -18.94 0.88 -15.70
C VAL A 148 -18.23 -0.10 -14.77
N ILE A 149 -18.40 0.05 -13.47
CA ILE A 149 -17.77 -0.85 -12.48
C ILE A 149 -18.41 -2.23 -12.57
N ASN A 150 -17.58 -3.25 -12.84
CA ASN A 150 -18.04 -4.62 -13.02
C ASN A 150 -19.16 -4.77 -14.08
N ALA A 151 -19.20 -3.85 -15.06
CA ALA A 151 -20.13 -3.89 -16.16
C ALA A 151 -19.54 -4.71 -17.31
N PHE A 152 -20.31 -5.66 -17.81
CA PHE A 152 -19.90 -6.58 -18.88
C PHE A 152 -20.95 -6.61 -19.99
N SER A 153 -20.51 -6.70 -21.23
CA SER A 153 -21.41 -6.98 -22.34
C SER A 153 -22.07 -8.36 -22.19
N PRO A 154 -23.24 -8.57 -22.79
CA PRO A 154 -23.91 -9.87 -22.71
C PRO A 154 -23.02 -11.03 -23.18
N SER A 155 -22.20 -10.85 -24.22
CA SER A 155 -21.29 -11.86 -24.76
C SER A 155 -20.15 -12.16 -23.79
N THR A 156 -19.53 -11.13 -23.19
CA THR A 156 -18.47 -11.31 -22.17
C THR A 156 -19.03 -11.96 -20.92
N LEU A 157 -20.25 -11.58 -20.51
CA LEU A 157 -20.91 -12.16 -19.34
C LEU A 157 -21.24 -13.65 -19.53
N GLU A 158 -21.76 -14.02 -20.71
CA GLU A 158 -22.01 -15.39 -21.07
C GLU A 158 -20.71 -16.22 -21.01
N LEU A 159 -19.64 -15.72 -21.62
CA LEU A 159 -18.32 -16.36 -21.57
C LEU A 159 -17.82 -16.55 -20.13
N ILE A 160 -17.85 -15.51 -19.30
CA ILE A 160 -17.44 -15.59 -17.89
C ILE A 160 -18.27 -16.65 -17.16
N ASN A 161 -19.57 -16.64 -17.34
CA ASN A 161 -20.49 -17.54 -16.65
C ASN A 161 -20.33 -19.01 -17.09
N THR A 162 -19.68 -19.32 -18.24
CA THR A 162 -19.33 -20.70 -18.59
C THR A 162 -18.25 -21.28 -17.70
N PHE A 163 -17.37 -20.44 -17.15
CA PHE A 163 -16.28 -20.87 -16.27
C PHE A 163 -16.65 -20.88 -14.78
N LEU A 164 -17.81 -20.36 -14.40
CA LEU A 164 -18.24 -20.34 -13.00
C LEU A 164 -18.97 -21.65 -12.64
N PRO A 165 -18.52 -22.36 -11.58
CA PRO A 165 -18.93 -23.74 -11.32
C PRO A 165 -20.37 -23.90 -10.81
N THR A 166 -20.97 -22.83 -10.26
CA THR A 166 -22.30 -22.88 -9.66
C THR A 166 -23.18 -21.71 -10.09
N ALA A 167 -24.49 -21.92 -10.13
CA ALA A 167 -25.45 -20.86 -10.44
C ALA A 167 -25.39 -19.70 -9.46
N GLU A 168 -25.05 -19.95 -8.19
CA GLU A 168 -24.93 -18.94 -7.14
C GLU A 168 -23.72 -18.00 -7.34
N ARG A 169 -22.72 -18.43 -8.10
CA ARG A 169 -21.53 -17.64 -8.42
C ARG A 169 -21.62 -16.92 -9.74
N LYS A 170 -22.69 -17.12 -10.50
CA LYS A 170 -22.89 -16.42 -11.77
C LYS A 170 -23.04 -14.92 -11.55
N ILE A 171 -22.35 -14.15 -12.41
CA ILE A 171 -22.45 -12.70 -12.40
C ILE A 171 -23.80 -12.34 -13.04
N PRO A 172 -24.62 -11.51 -12.38
CA PRO A 172 -25.88 -11.06 -12.95
C PRO A 172 -25.65 -10.16 -14.15
N ALA A 173 -26.65 -10.06 -15.03
CA ALA A 173 -26.60 -9.14 -16.13
C ALA A 173 -26.47 -7.70 -15.62
N SER A 174 -25.52 -6.96 -16.18
CA SER A 174 -25.39 -5.52 -15.95
C SER A 174 -26.27 -4.75 -16.95
N LEU A 175 -26.60 -3.53 -16.60
CA LEU A 175 -27.25 -2.63 -17.55
C LEU A 175 -26.31 -2.35 -18.73
N PRO A 176 -26.80 -2.37 -19.97
CA PRO A 176 -26.00 -1.99 -21.12
C PRO A 176 -25.46 -0.56 -20.95
N THR A 177 -24.19 -0.38 -21.21
CA THR A 177 -23.55 0.94 -21.22
C THR A 177 -22.65 1.07 -22.44
N ASP A 178 -22.73 2.19 -23.11
CA ASP A 178 -21.84 2.55 -24.24
C ASP A 178 -20.60 3.31 -23.76
N HIS A 179 -20.36 3.37 -22.46
CA HIS A 179 -19.23 4.07 -21.89
C HIS A 179 -17.90 3.41 -22.32
N PRO A 180 -16.89 4.18 -22.78
CA PRO A 180 -15.61 3.63 -23.27
C PRO A 180 -14.85 2.78 -22.26
N LEU A 181 -15.10 2.97 -20.97
CA LEU A 181 -14.47 2.20 -19.88
C LEU A 181 -15.28 0.96 -19.45
N ALA A 182 -16.41 0.66 -20.10
CA ALA A 182 -17.12 -0.58 -19.86
C ALA A 182 -16.19 -1.79 -20.07
N GLU A 183 -16.33 -2.82 -19.23
CA GLU A 183 -15.48 -4.02 -19.23
C GLU A 183 -14.00 -3.81 -18.79
N HIS A 184 -13.58 -2.55 -18.58
CA HIS A 184 -12.20 -2.23 -18.22
C HIS A 184 -12.00 -1.95 -16.75
N ILE A 185 -13.07 -1.76 -15.95
CA ILE A 185 -12.98 -1.46 -14.52
C ILE A 185 -13.59 -2.57 -13.68
N ILE A 186 -12.71 -3.24 -12.93
CA ILE A 186 -13.09 -4.30 -12.01
C ILE A 186 -12.88 -3.84 -10.57
N GLU A 187 -13.92 -3.89 -9.77
CA GLU A 187 -13.87 -3.65 -8.33
C GLU A 187 -13.94 -4.97 -7.56
N LEU A 188 -12.90 -5.22 -6.76
CA LEU A 188 -12.88 -6.32 -5.82
C LEU A 188 -13.57 -5.88 -4.53
N GLN A 189 -14.76 -6.39 -4.28
CA GLN A 189 -15.64 -5.95 -3.21
C GLN A 189 -15.42 -6.68 -1.88
N PHE A 190 -14.83 -7.87 -1.90
CA PHE A 190 -14.71 -8.73 -0.74
C PHE A 190 -13.32 -8.60 -0.10
N SER A 191 -13.27 -8.15 1.16
CA SER A 191 -12.01 -8.11 1.91
C SER A 191 -11.78 -9.41 2.68
N HIS A 192 -10.62 -10.03 2.45
CA HIS A 192 -10.14 -11.18 3.21
C HIS A 192 -9.42 -10.79 4.50
N ARG A 193 -9.07 -9.52 4.66
CA ARG A 193 -8.36 -9.00 5.83
C ARG A 193 -9.32 -8.56 6.93
N PHE A 194 -10.42 -7.95 6.55
CA PHE A 194 -11.43 -7.43 7.47
C PHE A 194 -12.77 -8.07 7.15
N ASN A 195 -13.29 -8.83 8.11
CA ASN A 195 -14.64 -9.35 7.99
C ASN A 195 -15.64 -8.18 8.06
N SER A 196 -16.63 -8.15 7.18
CA SER A 196 -17.68 -7.12 7.19
C SER A 196 -18.47 -7.05 8.50
N SER A 197 -18.45 -8.13 9.29
CA SER A 197 -19.07 -8.19 10.63
C SER A 197 -18.13 -7.76 11.75
N SER A 198 -16.80 -7.62 11.52
CA SER A 198 -15.84 -7.13 12.51
C SER A 198 -16.03 -5.63 12.79
N GLY A 199 -15.57 -5.17 13.94
CA GLY A 199 -15.63 -3.75 14.30
C GLY A 199 -14.96 -2.85 13.24
N ILE A 200 -13.74 -3.23 12.80
CA ILE A 200 -13.00 -2.48 11.76
C ILE A 200 -13.76 -2.49 10.43
N GLY A 201 -14.31 -3.63 10.01
CA GLY A 201 -15.06 -3.74 8.75
C GLY A 201 -16.34 -2.89 8.78
N ARG A 202 -17.11 -2.96 9.83
CA ARG A 202 -18.35 -2.16 10.04
C ARG A 202 -18.04 -0.66 10.08
N PHE A 203 -17.00 -0.26 10.80
CA PHE A 203 -16.59 1.13 10.91
C PHE A 203 -16.13 1.68 9.54
N SER A 204 -15.28 0.95 8.84
CA SER A 204 -14.81 1.32 7.51
C SER A 204 -15.97 1.48 6.52
N TYR A 205 -16.91 0.53 6.52
CA TYR A 205 -18.12 0.61 5.71
C TYR A 205 -18.95 1.85 6.05
N ALA A 206 -19.15 2.11 7.35
CA ALA A 206 -19.94 3.26 7.79
C ALA A 206 -19.32 4.60 7.42
N VAL A 207 -17.98 4.71 7.45
CA VAL A 207 -17.27 5.90 7.00
C VAL A 207 -17.40 6.09 5.48
N LEU A 208 -17.19 5.05 4.69
CA LEU A 208 -17.27 5.11 3.23
C LEU A 208 -18.68 5.47 2.72
N HIS A 209 -19.71 4.97 3.40
CA HIS A 209 -21.11 5.16 2.98
C HIS A 209 -21.85 6.20 3.82
N ASN A 210 -21.14 6.95 4.68
CA ASN A 210 -21.69 8.00 5.54
C ASN A 210 -22.90 7.52 6.40
N VAL A 211 -22.77 6.30 6.97
CA VAL A 211 -23.84 5.71 7.81
C VAL A 211 -23.66 6.16 9.26
N THR A 212 -24.10 7.40 9.55
CA THR A 212 -23.89 8.08 10.85
C THR A 212 -24.36 7.27 12.05
N LYS A 213 -25.54 6.63 11.99
CA LYS A 213 -26.07 5.79 13.08
C LYS A 213 -25.12 4.66 13.50
N VAL A 214 -24.40 4.08 12.54
CA VAL A 214 -23.41 3.04 12.83
C VAL A 214 -22.18 3.66 13.47
N LEU A 215 -21.73 4.83 12.99
CA LEU A 215 -20.62 5.55 13.60
C LEU A 215 -20.93 5.97 15.05
N ASP A 216 -22.14 6.47 15.31
CA ASP A 216 -22.60 6.82 16.67
C ASP A 216 -22.52 5.62 17.62
N SER A 217 -22.89 4.43 17.15
CA SER A 217 -22.79 3.21 17.97
C SER A 217 -21.35 2.90 18.44
N PHE A 218 -20.34 3.24 17.67
CA PHE A 218 -18.93 3.10 18.09
C PHE A 218 -18.50 4.16 19.12
N VAL A 219 -19.12 5.34 19.12
CA VAL A 219 -18.89 6.37 20.15
C VAL A 219 -19.46 5.93 21.50
N GLU A 220 -20.59 5.23 21.47
CA GLU A 220 -21.30 4.73 22.67
C GLU A 220 -20.65 3.45 23.22
N ASP A 221 -20.16 2.57 22.36
CA ASP A 221 -19.54 1.29 22.75
C ASP A 221 -18.14 1.50 23.33
N LYS A 222 -18.05 1.37 24.66
CA LYS A 222 -16.79 1.44 25.42
C LYS A 222 -16.14 0.06 25.64
N THR A 223 -16.77 -1.00 25.17
CA THR A 223 -16.33 -2.40 25.39
C THR A 223 -15.57 -2.98 24.21
N SER A 224 -15.62 -2.35 23.05
CA SER A 224 -14.94 -2.83 21.85
C SER A 224 -13.41 -2.88 22.05
N THR A 225 -12.84 -4.01 21.69
CA THR A 225 -11.37 -4.22 21.68
C THR A 225 -10.72 -3.86 20.34
N GLU A 226 -11.53 -3.72 19.27
CA GLU A 226 -11.04 -3.41 17.93
C GLU A 226 -11.00 -1.92 17.64
N ILE A 227 -12.06 -1.19 18.04
CA ILE A 227 -12.17 0.26 17.82
C ILE A 227 -12.70 0.90 19.09
N GLN A 228 -11.97 1.90 19.56
CA GLN A 228 -12.38 2.74 20.68
C GLN A 228 -12.32 4.21 20.23
N ILE A 229 -13.42 4.92 20.42
CA ILE A 229 -13.51 6.35 20.15
C ILE A 229 -13.51 7.10 21.48
N ALA A 230 -12.52 7.97 21.67
CA ALA A 230 -12.39 8.82 22.86
C ALA A 230 -12.28 10.28 22.45
N SER A 231 -13.12 11.13 23.04
CA SER A 231 -13.06 12.57 22.91
C SER A 231 -13.46 13.24 24.25
N PRO A 232 -12.57 13.96 24.91
CA PRO A 232 -11.13 14.11 24.66
C PRO A 232 -10.38 12.78 24.83
N PRO A 233 -9.11 12.68 24.40
CA PRO A 233 -8.33 11.46 24.58
C PRO A 233 -8.37 11.00 26.03
N ASN A 234 -8.78 9.77 26.29
CA ASN A 234 -8.78 9.18 27.62
C ASN A 234 -7.34 8.82 27.96
N GLU A 235 -6.80 9.37 29.06
CA GLU A 235 -5.42 9.11 29.49
C GLU A 235 -5.14 7.62 29.68
N ASN A 236 -6.10 6.83 30.13
CA ASN A 236 -5.92 5.40 30.30
C ASN A 236 -5.74 4.67 28.96
N ILE A 237 -6.50 5.06 27.94
CA ILE A 237 -6.37 4.50 26.57
C ILE A 237 -5.01 4.90 26.00
N LEU A 238 -4.61 6.16 26.16
CA LEU A 238 -3.32 6.65 25.71
C LEU A 238 -2.17 5.92 26.42
N ASN A 239 -2.23 5.77 27.73
CA ASN A 239 -1.20 5.08 28.51
C ASN A 239 -1.09 3.61 28.10
N SER A 240 -2.20 2.91 27.91
CA SER A 240 -2.20 1.51 27.42
C SER A 240 -1.55 1.39 26.04
N PHE A 241 -1.82 2.35 25.15
CA PHE A 241 -1.19 2.41 23.83
C PHE A 241 0.33 2.69 23.94
N LEU A 242 0.72 3.60 24.83
CA LEU A 242 2.13 4.00 25.01
C LEU A 242 2.99 2.90 25.64
N GLU A 243 2.40 1.94 26.37
CA GLU A 243 3.11 0.75 26.87
C GLU A 243 3.76 -0.06 25.75
N GLY A 244 3.22 -0.07 24.58
CA GLY A 244 3.86 -0.74 23.45
C GLY A 244 5.16 -0.08 23.00
N TYR A 245 5.30 1.23 23.15
CA TYR A 245 6.60 1.89 22.91
C TYR A 245 7.62 1.53 23.99
N ARG A 246 7.19 1.27 25.22
CA ARG A 246 8.05 0.71 26.26
C ARG A 246 8.63 -0.64 25.84
N ASN A 247 7.81 -1.51 25.27
CA ASN A 247 8.23 -2.86 24.90
C ASN A 247 9.35 -2.86 23.87
N TYR A 248 9.30 -1.98 22.85
CA TYR A 248 10.38 -1.91 21.87
C TYR A 248 11.68 -1.35 22.45
N ILE A 249 11.60 -0.40 23.41
CA ILE A 249 12.78 0.17 24.07
C ILE A 249 13.48 -0.88 24.91
N LEU A 250 12.72 -1.68 25.65
CA LEU A 250 13.25 -2.72 26.54
C LEU A 250 13.71 -3.97 25.80
N SER A 251 13.36 -4.14 24.52
CA SER A 251 13.80 -5.28 23.73
C SER A 251 15.31 -5.23 23.47
N PRO A 252 16.09 -6.22 23.89
CA PRO A 252 17.54 -6.24 23.65
C PRO A 252 17.91 -6.54 22.22
N ASP A 253 17.09 -7.32 21.51
CA ASP A 253 17.29 -7.66 20.11
C ASP A 253 16.74 -6.58 19.19
N ILE A 254 17.55 -6.13 18.22
CA ILE A 254 17.20 -5.02 17.33
C ILE A 254 16.10 -5.41 16.37
N SER A 255 16.12 -6.62 15.82
CA SER A 255 15.09 -7.09 14.88
C SER A 255 13.74 -7.19 15.57
N ALA A 256 13.72 -7.75 16.79
CA ALA A 256 12.52 -7.79 17.63
C ALA A 256 12.02 -6.37 17.97
N ALA A 257 12.93 -5.45 18.34
CA ALA A 257 12.58 -4.06 18.64
C ALA A 257 11.96 -3.35 17.43
N LEU A 258 12.52 -3.52 16.23
CA LEU A 258 11.96 -2.99 14.98
C LEU A 258 10.57 -3.58 14.71
N GLY A 259 10.39 -4.89 14.92
CA GLY A 259 9.10 -5.56 14.79
C GLY A 259 8.05 -5.00 15.76
N LEU A 260 8.40 -4.82 17.03
CA LEU A 260 7.53 -4.22 18.05
C LEU A 260 7.17 -2.77 17.71
N LEU A 261 8.14 -1.96 17.26
CA LEU A 261 7.90 -0.59 16.81
C LEU A 261 6.93 -0.54 15.62
N GLN A 262 6.95 -1.54 14.73
CA GLN A 262 6.05 -1.61 13.59
C GLN A 262 4.60 -1.94 13.95
N GLN A 263 4.34 -2.55 15.10
CA GLN A 263 3.01 -2.94 15.54
C GLN A 263 2.15 -1.74 15.99
N GLN A 264 2.78 -0.59 16.23
CA GLN A 264 2.11 0.60 16.74
C GLN A 264 2.41 1.83 15.90
N ARG A 265 1.38 2.63 15.62
CA ARG A 265 1.50 3.90 14.91
C ARG A 265 0.46 4.89 15.40
N ILE A 266 0.87 6.14 15.57
CA ILE A 266 -0.02 7.28 15.72
C ILE A 266 -0.13 7.93 14.35
N LEU A 267 -1.35 8.02 13.83
CA LEU A 267 -1.65 8.71 12.58
C LEU A 267 -2.19 10.10 12.90
N CYS A 268 -1.54 11.12 12.39
CA CYS A 268 -1.93 12.52 12.60
C CYS A 268 -2.46 13.12 11.29
N ALA A 269 -3.57 13.82 11.35
CA ALA A 269 -4.14 14.50 10.18
C ALA A 269 -3.32 15.74 9.77
N VAL A 270 -2.62 16.36 10.73
CA VAL A 270 -1.82 17.58 10.53
C VAL A 270 -0.43 17.43 11.16
N ARG A 271 0.52 18.24 10.71
CA ARG A 271 1.88 18.22 11.27
C ARG A 271 2.00 19.08 12.52
N GLU A 272 1.38 20.26 12.50
CA GLU A 272 1.46 21.27 13.54
C GLU A 272 0.17 21.38 14.34
N GLY A 273 0.24 21.99 15.51
CA GLY A 273 -0.89 22.20 16.42
C GLY A 273 -1.15 21.03 17.35
N LYS A 274 -2.18 21.18 18.19
CA LYS A 274 -2.56 20.19 19.20
C LYS A 274 -3.06 18.90 18.54
N GLY A 275 -2.49 17.76 18.92
CA GLY A 275 -2.77 16.45 18.30
C GLY A 275 -2.12 16.25 16.94
N GLY A 276 -1.30 17.19 16.46
CA GLY A 276 -0.49 17.04 15.27
C GLY A 276 0.75 16.18 15.49
N LEU A 277 1.53 15.97 14.43
CA LEU A 277 2.70 15.09 14.44
C LEU A 277 3.73 15.49 15.51
N TYR A 278 4.07 16.78 15.60
CA TYR A 278 5.09 17.25 16.55
C TYR A 278 4.60 17.16 17.99
N ASP A 279 3.34 17.53 18.24
CA ASP A 279 2.72 17.44 19.56
C ASP A 279 2.60 15.99 20.03
N SER A 280 2.21 15.07 19.13
CA SER A 280 2.12 13.64 19.42
C SER A 280 3.48 13.01 19.72
N ASN A 281 4.54 13.34 18.95
CA ASN A 281 5.89 12.89 19.25
C ASN A 281 6.38 13.42 20.61
N GLN A 282 6.15 14.71 20.91
CA GLN A 282 6.50 15.30 22.20
C GLN A 282 5.76 14.61 23.36
N THR A 283 4.49 14.26 23.15
CA THR A 283 3.68 13.55 24.15
C THR A 283 4.27 12.17 24.46
N VAL A 284 4.63 11.40 23.41
CA VAL A 284 5.29 10.08 23.56
C VAL A 284 6.64 10.22 24.27
N GLU A 285 7.50 11.14 23.83
CA GLU A 285 8.81 11.37 24.44
C GLU A 285 8.68 11.79 25.92
N ASN A 286 7.76 12.68 26.26
CA ASN A 286 7.52 13.09 27.64
C ASN A 286 7.01 11.95 28.51
N TRP A 287 6.14 11.09 27.98
CA TRP A 287 5.68 9.91 28.69
C TRP A 287 6.83 8.92 28.97
N LEU A 288 7.64 8.60 27.96
CA LEU A 288 8.79 7.71 28.07
C LEU A 288 9.85 8.27 29.06
N LYS A 289 10.05 9.59 29.05
CA LYS A 289 10.93 10.28 30.00
C LYS A 289 10.41 10.16 31.45
N LYS A 290 9.11 10.33 31.67
CA LYS A 290 8.49 10.14 32.99
C LYS A 290 8.66 8.70 33.50
N GLN A 291 8.65 7.73 32.60
CA GLN A 291 8.90 6.32 32.92
C GLN A 291 10.40 5.99 33.08
N GLN A 292 11.30 6.96 32.99
CA GLN A 292 12.76 6.79 33.03
C GLN A 292 13.32 5.83 31.95
N LEU A 293 12.59 5.67 30.84
CA LEU A 293 12.97 4.80 29.71
C LEU A 293 13.80 5.52 28.67
N LEU A 294 13.76 6.84 28.67
CA LEU A 294 14.35 7.67 27.64
C LEU A 294 14.94 8.94 28.24
N GLN A 295 16.12 9.31 27.77
CA GLN A 295 16.72 10.62 28.01
C GLN A 295 16.87 11.31 26.65
N PRO A 296 15.81 12.03 26.17
CA PRO A 296 15.89 12.71 24.90
C PRO A 296 16.95 13.79 24.93
N ASP A 297 17.78 13.77 23.91
CA ASP A 297 18.80 14.77 23.61
C ASP A 297 18.52 15.37 22.24
N ASN A 298 19.15 16.49 21.91
CA ASN A 298 19.09 17.06 20.57
C ASN A 298 19.87 16.17 19.61
N GLY A 299 19.17 15.45 18.73
CA GLY A 299 19.80 14.61 17.72
C GLY A 299 19.43 13.12 17.77
N PHE A 300 20.40 12.25 17.52
CA PHE A 300 20.23 10.80 17.50
C PHE A 300 20.46 10.20 18.89
N TYR A 301 19.47 10.34 19.78
CA TYR A 301 19.54 9.72 21.11
C TYR A 301 19.17 8.24 21.07
N GLU A 302 19.59 7.49 22.10
CA GLU A 302 19.33 6.05 22.21
C GLU A 302 17.84 5.73 22.15
N HIS A 303 17.46 4.70 21.40
CA HIS A 303 16.08 4.28 21.11
C HIS A 303 15.26 5.20 20.21
N ARG A 304 15.82 6.29 19.67
CA ARG A 304 15.07 7.19 18.81
C ARG A 304 14.65 6.48 17.50
N PRO A 305 13.35 6.46 17.14
CA PRO A 305 12.91 6.05 15.81
C PRO A 305 13.34 7.11 14.76
N VAL A 306 13.79 6.63 13.62
CA VAL A 306 14.22 7.47 12.49
C VAL A 306 13.51 7.00 11.24
N ILE A 307 13.02 7.94 10.42
CA ILE A 307 12.43 7.65 9.12
C ILE A 307 13.27 8.29 8.00
N ILE A 308 13.50 7.53 6.95
CA ILE A 308 14.15 8.02 5.75
C ILE A 308 13.12 8.79 4.91
N THR A 309 13.40 10.05 4.60
CA THR A 309 12.50 10.92 3.84
C THR A 309 12.88 11.06 2.37
N ARG A 310 14.09 10.60 1.98
CA ARG A 310 14.58 10.59 0.58
C ARG A 310 15.41 9.35 0.35
N ASN A 311 15.33 8.81 -0.88
CA ASN A 311 16.14 7.66 -1.26
C ASN A 311 17.65 8.00 -1.16
N ASN A 312 18.41 7.12 -0.51
CA ASN A 312 19.87 7.20 -0.45
C ASN A 312 20.45 5.94 -1.08
N LYS A 313 21.06 6.07 -2.27
CA LYS A 313 21.61 4.93 -3.03
C LYS A 313 22.87 4.36 -2.39
N GLU A 314 23.73 5.19 -1.80
CA GLU A 314 24.98 4.77 -1.17
C GLU A 314 24.70 3.89 0.05
N LEU A 315 23.72 4.28 0.83
CA LEU A 315 23.27 3.53 2.00
C LEU A 315 22.22 2.47 1.66
N ASN A 316 21.81 2.34 0.39
CA ASN A 316 20.72 1.46 -0.05
C ASN A 316 19.47 1.57 0.84
N LEU A 317 19.09 2.80 1.18
CA LEU A 317 17.90 3.14 1.95
C LEU A 317 16.88 3.83 1.06
N VAL A 318 15.62 3.50 1.25
CA VAL A 318 14.52 4.09 0.48
C VAL A 318 13.62 4.98 1.37
N ASN A 319 12.94 5.91 0.75
CA ASN A 319 11.97 6.75 1.43
C ASN A 319 10.91 5.89 2.14
N GLY A 320 10.71 6.15 3.42
CA GLY A 320 9.80 5.40 4.29
C GLY A 320 10.45 4.27 5.08
N ASP A 321 11.74 3.98 4.89
CA ASP A 321 12.45 3.05 5.77
C ASP A 321 12.51 3.60 7.19
N ILE A 322 12.25 2.72 8.15
CA ILE A 322 12.25 3.07 9.57
C ILE A 322 13.39 2.32 10.25
N GLY A 323 14.21 3.05 10.96
CA GLY A 323 15.27 2.54 11.80
C GLY A 323 15.15 2.99 13.25
N ILE A 324 15.95 2.42 14.12
CA ILE A 324 16.09 2.83 15.51
C ILE A 324 17.54 3.10 15.85
N VAL A 325 17.78 4.11 16.67
CA VAL A 325 19.13 4.41 17.18
C VAL A 325 19.46 3.43 18.28
N ARG A 326 20.58 2.72 18.17
CA ARG A 326 21.13 1.81 19.17
C ARG A 326 22.64 1.90 19.23
N THR A 327 23.16 1.83 20.45
CA THR A 327 24.61 1.75 20.70
C THR A 327 25.00 0.30 20.94
N ILE A 328 25.84 -0.25 20.05
CA ILE A 328 26.37 -1.62 20.16
C ILE A 328 27.88 -1.55 20.18
N ASN A 329 28.51 -2.22 21.14
CA ASN A 329 29.98 -2.23 21.29
C ASN A 329 30.61 -0.83 21.34
N GLY A 330 29.90 0.16 21.89
CA GLY A 330 30.35 1.55 21.97
C GLY A 330 30.10 2.39 20.70
N GLU A 331 29.60 1.81 19.62
CA GLU A 331 29.25 2.53 18.41
C GLU A 331 27.75 2.81 18.33
N LYS A 332 27.37 4.09 18.23
CA LYS A 332 25.99 4.53 18.04
C LYS A 332 25.67 4.56 16.55
N LYS A 333 24.68 3.77 16.14
CA LYS A 333 24.20 3.66 14.74
C LYS A 333 22.68 3.70 14.67
N VAL A 334 22.16 4.02 13.48
CA VAL A 334 20.75 3.80 13.14
C VAL A 334 20.62 2.42 12.49
N TRP A 335 19.82 1.56 13.09
CA TRP A 335 19.63 0.20 12.64
C TRP A 335 18.31 0.05 11.90
N PHE A 336 18.38 -0.50 10.69
CA PHE A 336 17.26 -0.75 9.80
C PHE A 336 17.05 -2.24 9.59
N ASP A 337 15.81 -2.64 9.32
CA ASP A 337 15.50 -3.99 8.84
C ASP A 337 16.09 -4.20 7.44
N ALA A 338 16.88 -5.24 7.29
CA ALA A 338 17.48 -5.64 6.01
C ALA A 338 16.73 -6.81 5.35
N GLY A 339 15.61 -7.26 5.95
CA GLY A 339 14.84 -8.42 5.51
C GLY A 339 15.35 -9.73 6.12
N ASN A 340 14.50 -10.75 6.10
CA ASN A 340 14.82 -12.11 6.60
C ASN A 340 15.33 -12.13 8.05
N GLY A 341 14.88 -11.21 8.90
CA GLY A 341 15.32 -11.10 10.30
C GLY A 341 16.74 -10.53 10.47
N GLN A 342 17.37 -10.06 9.41
CA GLN A 342 18.64 -9.39 9.46
C GLN A 342 18.49 -7.89 9.67
N VAL A 343 19.45 -7.28 10.36
CA VAL A 343 19.49 -5.84 10.60
C VAL A 343 20.79 -5.24 10.07
N ARG A 344 20.72 -4.00 9.63
CA ARG A 344 21.85 -3.25 9.12
C ARG A 344 22.00 -1.94 9.87
N GLY A 345 23.19 -1.69 10.42
CA GLY A 345 23.56 -0.42 11.05
C GLY A 345 24.21 0.54 10.07
N VAL A 346 23.81 1.80 10.14
CA VAL A 346 24.30 2.90 9.30
C VAL A 346 24.73 4.05 10.22
#